data_b64f38a2a9efc32fc9d383c8e92d347d
#
_entry.id   b64f38a2a9efc32fc9d383c8e92d347d
#
_cell.length_a   1.000
_cell.length_b   1.000
_cell.length_c   1.000
_cell.angle_alpha   90.00
_cell.angle_beta   90.00
_cell.angle_gamma   90.00
#
_symmetry.space_group_name_H-M   'P 1'
#
loop_
_entity.id
_entity.type
_entity.pdbx_description
1 polymer ?
#
loop_
_entity_poly.entity_id
_entity_poly.type
_entity_poly.pdbx_seq_one_letter_code
_entity_poly.pdbx_strand_id
1 'polypeptide(L)'
;LKNYFKFEKVELINDFAVLIYGIPYLKSNQFKTLQNNTNKNNDFEGYHAIVGAGTGLGISRGIISKTKIFVLPSEGGHIEFAPKTLEEWELKQWLKNYLNIERVSYERVISGEGLSNIAKWKFSKEDIRDHPFKHYLEEAKESNIIKKNLAGKICQLAKEGDPLMAEIEKLWFNAYSSFIGDLAVHELCLGGLWISGGTAPKHFKNFISD
;
A
#
# COMPACT_ATOMS: atom_id res chain seq x y z
N LEU A 1 -15.67 2.30 -27.54
CA LEU A 1 -15.07 0.97 -27.42
C LEU A 1 -16.01 -0.12 -27.96
N LYS A 2 -17.24 -0.24 -27.44
CA LYS A 2 -18.20 -1.27 -27.84
C LYS A 2 -18.39 -1.30 -29.37
N ASN A 3 -18.72 -0.18 -29.98
CA ASN A 3 -18.98 -0.07 -31.41
C ASN A 3 -17.71 -0.22 -32.27
N TYR A 4 -16.56 0.29 -31.77
CA TYR A 4 -15.29 0.23 -32.51
C TYR A 4 -14.73 -1.19 -32.59
N PHE A 5 -14.76 -1.93 -31.45
CA PHE A 5 -14.25 -3.30 -31.38
C PHE A 5 -15.30 -4.38 -31.57
N LYS A 6 -16.56 -4.00 -31.84
CA LYS A 6 -17.70 -4.91 -32.00
C LYS A 6 -17.91 -5.88 -30.83
N PHE A 7 -17.62 -5.43 -29.61
CA PHE A 7 -17.88 -6.20 -28.39
C PHE A 7 -19.39 -6.22 -28.10
N GLU A 8 -19.91 -7.37 -27.69
CA GLU A 8 -21.30 -7.49 -27.22
C GLU A 8 -21.50 -6.74 -25.89
N LYS A 9 -20.53 -6.85 -25.00
CA LYS A 9 -20.54 -6.20 -23.69
C LYS A 9 -19.18 -5.58 -23.37
N VAL A 10 -19.19 -4.38 -22.82
CA VAL A 10 -18.00 -3.68 -22.32
C VAL A 10 -18.34 -3.10 -20.95
N GLU A 11 -17.53 -3.42 -19.96
CA GLU A 11 -17.60 -2.84 -18.63
C GLU A 11 -16.27 -2.17 -18.30
N LEU A 12 -16.33 -1.01 -17.67
CA LEU A 12 -15.16 -0.33 -17.10
C LEU A 12 -15.16 -0.59 -15.59
N ILE A 13 -14.10 -1.23 -15.10
CA ILE A 13 -13.96 -1.62 -13.69
C ILE A 13 -12.68 -1.01 -13.17
N ASN A 14 -12.68 -0.59 -11.89
CA ASN A 14 -11.48 -0.16 -11.19
C ASN A 14 -10.47 -1.32 -11.14
N ASP A 15 -9.17 -1.00 -11.27
CA ASP A 15 -8.07 -1.97 -11.32
C ASP A 15 -7.96 -2.81 -10.04
N PHE A 16 -8.23 -2.22 -8.86
CA PHE A 16 -8.29 -2.96 -7.59
C PHE A 16 -9.55 -3.81 -7.46
N ALA A 17 -10.68 -3.32 -7.97
CA ALA A 17 -11.93 -4.06 -7.96
C ALA A 17 -11.83 -5.36 -8.77
N VAL A 18 -11.10 -5.34 -9.87
CA VAL A 18 -10.90 -6.53 -10.72
C VAL A 18 -10.16 -7.67 -10.01
N LEU A 19 -9.32 -7.35 -9.01
CA LEU A 19 -8.55 -8.36 -8.27
C LEU A 19 -9.45 -9.32 -7.49
N ILE A 20 -10.61 -8.86 -7.00
CA ILE A 20 -11.58 -9.73 -6.31
C ILE A 20 -12.07 -10.85 -7.24
N TYR A 21 -12.32 -10.55 -8.51
CA TYR A 21 -12.72 -11.56 -9.49
C TYR A 21 -11.61 -12.58 -9.75
N GLY A 22 -10.36 -12.21 -9.52
CA GLY A 22 -9.20 -13.09 -9.71
C GLY A 22 -8.98 -14.11 -8.58
N ILE A 23 -9.46 -13.84 -7.37
CA ILE A 23 -9.18 -14.68 -6.19
C ILE A 23 -9.50 -16.16 -6.41
N PRO A 24 -10.68 -16.56 -6.92
CA PRO A 24 -11.03 -17.97 -7.09
C PRO A 24 -10.16 -18.72 -8.10
N TYR A 25 -9.44 -17.99 -8.93
CA TYR A 25 -8.57 -18.56 -9.97
C TYR A 25 -7.10 -18.61 -9.57
N LEU A 26 -6.75 -18.16 -8.37
CA LEU A 26 -5.39 -18.21 -7.86
C LEU A 26 -4.96 -19.65 -7.61
N LYS A 27 -3.80 -20.01 -8.15
CA LYS A 27 -3.13 -21.28 -7.86
C LYS A 27 -2.32 -21.14 -6.57
N SER A 28 -2.10 -22.26 -5.86
CA SER A 28 -1.37 -22.28 -4.58
C SER A 28 0.06 -21.70 -4.64
N ASN A 29 0.69 -21.68 -5.80
CA ASN A 29 2.00 -21.07 -6.01
C ASN A 29 1.97 -19.56 -6.31
N GLN A 30 0.80 -18.98 -6.45
CA GLN A 30 0.62 -17.55 -6.77
C GLN A 30 0.36 -16.67 -5.54
N PHE A 31 0.15 -17.26 -4.38
CA PHE A 31 -0.01 -16.55 -3.12
C PHE A 31 0.70 -17.26 -1.97
N LYS A 32 0.91 -16.56 -0.88
CA LYS A 32 1.45 -17.12 0.37
C LYS A 32 0.55 -16.72 1.52
N THR A 33 0.23 -17.69 2.37
CA THR A 33 -0.55 -17.46 3.58
C THR A 33 0.37 -16.96 4.68
N LEU A 34 0.05 -15.79 5.24
CA LEU A 34 0.77 -15.19 6.37
C LEU A 34 0.21 -15.72 7.69
N GLN A 35 -1.11 -15.83 7.78
CA GLN A 35 -1.80 -16.35 8.95
C GLN A 35 -2.91 -17.29 8.50
N ASN A 36 -2.89 -18.53 9.01
CA ASN A 36 -3.96 -19.48 8.72
C ASN A 36 -5.19 -19.12 9.55
N ASN A 37 -6.30 -18.95 8.87
CA ASN A 37 -7.59 -19.07 9.51
C ASN A 37 -7.93 -20.56 9.63
N THR A 38 -8.49 -20.98 10.76
CA THR A 38 -8.80 -22.39 11.05
C THR A 38 -9.86 -23.03 10.15
N ASN A 39 -10.47 -22.27 9.27
CA ASN A 39 -11.41 -22.78 8.27
C ASN A 39 -10.65 -23.45 7.13
N LYS A 40 -10.55 -24.79 7.25
CA LYS A 40 -9.79 -25.69 6.36
C LYS A 40 -10.38 -25.93 4.96
N ASN A 41 -11.40 -25.23 4.55
CA ASN A 41 -11.94 -25.40 3.20
C ASN A 41 -11.15 -24.47 2.26
N ASN A 42 -10.49 -25.07 1.26
CA ASN A 42 -9.83 -24.36 0.15
C ASN A 42 -10.82 -23.63 -0.77
N ASP A 43 -12.05 -23.48 -0.36
CA ASP A 43 -13.06 -22.72 -1.07
C ASP A 43 -12.90 -21.25 -0.73
N PHE A 44 -12.55 -20.45 -1.70
CA PHE A 44 -12.48 -18.97 -1.60
C PHE A 44 -13.87 -18.34 -1.42
N GLU A 45 -14.82 -19.05 -0.77
CA GLU A 45 -16.13 -18.50 -0.48
C GLU A 45 -16.09 -17.55 0.71
N GLY A 46 -16.91 -16.52 0.65
CA GLY A 46 -17.07 -15.57 1.74
C GLY A 46 -16.77 -14.12 1.37
N TYR A 47 -16.65 -13.30 2.40
CA TYR A 47 -16.33 -11.90 2.28
C TYR A 47 -14.83 -11.70 2.30
N HIS A 48 -14.32 -11.01 1.28
CA HIS A 48 -12.90 -10.74 1.08
C HIS A 48 -12.62 -9.23 1.03
N ALA A 49 -11.47 -8.86 1.54
CA ALA A 49 -10.90 -7.54 1.28
C ALA A 49 -9.49 -7.68 0.68
N ILE A 50 -9.14 -6.75 -0.19
CA ILE A 50 -7.79 -6.62 -0.78
C ILE A 50 -7.28 -5.23 -0.47
N VAL A 51 -6.04 -5.16 -0.02
CA VAL A 51 -5.30 -3.92 0.16
C VAL A 51 -3.96 -4.01 -0.56
N GLY A 52 -3.53 -2.94 -1.18
CA GLY A 52 -2.23 -2.94 -1.84
C GLY A 52 -1.63 -1.57 -1.98
N ALA A 53 -0.40 -1.46 -1.51
CA ALA A 53 0.42 -0.28 -1.67
C ALA A 53 1.23 -0.40 -2.97
N GLY A 54 1.08 0.59 -3.82
CA GLY A 54 1.79 0.76 -5.09
C GLY A 54 2.16 2.22 -5.27
N THR A 55 1.89 2.81 -6.43
CA THR A 55 1.96 4.26 -6.63
C THR A 55 0.99 4.98 -5.70
N GLY A 56 -0.22 4.44 -5.53
CA GLY A 56 -1.22 4.82 -4.55
C GLY A 56 -1.50 3.70 -3.54
N LEU A 57 -2.59 3.82 -2.79
CA LEU A 57 -3.11 2.83 -1.87
C LEU A 57 -4.50 2.37 -2.32
N GLY A 58 -4.55 1.18 -2.95
CA GLY A 58 -5.81 0.60 -3.41
C GLY A 58 -6.45 -0.30 -2.36
N ILE A 59 -7.78 -0.25 -2.28
CA ILE A 59 -8.59 -1.16 -1.47
C ILE A 59 -9.78 -1.62 -2.30
N SER A 60 -10.12 -2.88 -2.19
CA SER A 60 -11.34 -3.43 -2.76
C SER A 60 -11.93 -4.48 -1.83
N ARG A 61 -13.21 -4.73 -1.98
CA ARG A 61 -13.98 -5.67 -1.16
C ARG A 61 -14.89 -6.48 -2.04
N GLY A 62 -15.26 -7.67 -1.60
CA GLY A 62 -16.23 -8.45 -2.36
C GLY A 62 -16.68 -9.72 -1.65
N ILE A 63 -17.79 -10.24 -2.13
CA ILE A 63 -18.35 -11.51 -1.68
C ILE A 63 -18.21 -12.51 -2.83
N ILE A 64 -17.55 -13.62 -2.53
CA ILE A 64 -17.37 -14.74 -3.45
C ILE A 64 -18.27 -15.87 -3.00
N SER A 65 -19.11 -16.36 -3.90
CA SER A 65 -19.95 -17.55 -3.71
C SER A 65 -19.78 -18.50 -4.89
N LYS A 66 -20.27 -19.72 -4.77
CA LYS A 66 -20.21 -20.74 -5.84
C LYS A 66 -20.76 -20.28 -7.18
N THR A 67 -21.73 -19.38 -7.15
CA THR A 67 -22.47 -18.99 -8.35
C THR A 67 -22.20 -17.58 -8.80
N LYS A 68 -21.67 -16.70 -7.92
CA LYS A 68 -21.57 -15.28 -8.21
C LYS A 68 -20.51 -14.59 -7.37
N ILE A 69 -19.88 -13.58 -7.97
CA ILE A 69 -18.94 -12.69 -7.30
C ILE A 69 -19.56 -11.28 -7.30
N PHE A 70 -19.64 -10.67 -6.12
CA PHE A 70 -20.07 -9.30 -5.94
C PHE A 70 -18.87 -8.46 -5.52
N VAL A 71 -18.55 -7.44 -6.27
CA VAL A 71 -17.46 -6.52 -5.95
C VAL A 71 -18.04 -5.22 -5.42
N LEU A 72 -17.48 -4.76 -4.31
CA LEU A 72 -17.83 -3.51 -3.64
C LEU A 72 -16.64 -2.54 -3.78
N PRO A 73 -16.77 -1.47 -4.55
CA PRO A 73 -15.71 -0.49 -4.72
C PRO A 73 -15.39 0.18 -3.37
N SER A 74 -14.15 0.63 -3.23
CA SER A 74 -13.70 1.32 -2.03
C SER A 74 -12.65 2.37 -2.38
N GLU A 75 -12.76 3.53 -1.77
CA GLU A 75 -11.75 4.59 -1.74
C GLU A 75 -11.10 4.69 -0.34
N GLY A 76 -11.02 3.55 0.35
CA GLY A 76 -10.52 3.49 1.73
C GLY A 76 -9.05 3.91 1.89
N GLY A 77 -8.25 3.93 0.82
CA GLY A 77 -6.91 4.50 0.84
C GLY A 77 -6.89 6.00 1.16
N HIS A 78 -8.01 6.68 0.91
CA HIS A 78 -8.18 8.10 1.18
C HIS A 78 -8.75 8.42 2.55
N ILE A 79 -9.01 7.46 3.43
CA ILE A 79 -9.39 7.74 4.81
C ILE A 79 -8.24 8.41 5.56
N GLU A 80 -8.58 9.13 6.63
CA GLU A 80 -7.59 9.90 7.36
C GLU A 80 -6.58 9.01 8.07
N PHE A 81 -5.29 9.35 7.96
CA PHE A 81 -4.21 8.68 8.68
C PHE A 81 -4.35 8.86 10.19
N ALA A 82 -4.41 7.75 10.91
CA ALA A 82 -4.49 7.67 12.36
C ALA A 82 -3.11 7.32 12.94
N PRO A 83 -2.32 8.30 13.37
CA PRO A 83 -1.00 8.04 13.96
C PRO A 83 -1.12 7.30 15.28
N LYS A 84 -0.26 6.30 15.51
CA LYS A 84 -0.21 5.47 16.73
C LYS A 84 1.01 5.81 17.62
N THR A 85 1.97 6.52 17.07
CA THR A 85 3.17 6.96 17.77
C THR A 85 3.34 8.48 17.70
N LEU A 86 4.17 9.03 18.57
CA LEU A 86 4.52 10.45 18.50
C LEU A 86 5.22 10.79 17.18
N GLU A 87 6.07 9.92 16.69
CA GLU A 87 6.78 10.08 15.43
C GLU A 87 5.81 10.16 14.24
N GLU A 88 4.81 9.28 14.19
CA GLU A 88 3.76 9.32 13.16
C GLU A 88 2.88 10.58 13.28
N TRP A 89 2.63 11.04 14.51
CA TRP A 89 1.91 12.30 14.72
C TRP A 89 2.69 13.50 14.19
N GLU A 90 3.98 13.58 14.47
CA GLU A 90 4.83 14.64 13.95
C GLU A 90 4.93 14.61 12.41
N LEU A 91 5.06 13.42 11.82
CA LEU A 91 4.97 13.23 10.37
C LEU A 91 3.66 13.78 9.82
N LYS A 92 2.52 13.44 10.45
CA LYS A 92 1.19 13.92 10.04
C LYS A 92 1.11 15.44 10.08
N GLN A 93 1.60 16.09 11.16
CA GLN A 93 1.58 17.55 11.27
C GLN A 93 2.48 18.19 10.20
N TRP A 94 3.65 17.63 9.97
CA TRP A 94 4.55 18.10 8.93
C TRP A 94 3.92 17.97 7.53
N LEU A 95 3.26 16.84 7.24
CA LEU A 95 2.58 16.62 5.96
C LEU A 95 1.44 17.62 5.72
N LYS A 96 0.65 17.94 6.75
CA LYS A 96 -0.39 18.98 6.65
C LYS A 96 0.20 20.30 6.16
N ASN A 97 1.29 20.73 6.77
CA ASN A 97 1.95 21.98 6.43
C ASN A 97 2.65 21.92 5.07
N TYR A 98 3.43 20.85 4.83
CA TYR A 98 4.21 20.68 3.62
C TYR A 98 3.36 20.57 2.35
N LEU A 99 2.23 19.87 2.42
CA LEU A 99 1.31 19.69 1.30
C LEU A 99 0.21 20.77 1.26
N ASN A 100 0.13 21.63 2.27
CA ASN A 100 -0.94 22.62 2.45
C ASN A 100 -2.34 21.99 2.37
N ILE A 101 -2.58 20.96 3.21
CA ILE A 101 -3.83 20.19 3.26
C ILE A 101 -4.35 20.10 4.68
N GLU A 102 -5.66 20.08 4.85
CA GLU A 102 -6.28 19.91 6.16
C GLU A 102 -6.27 18.44 6.66
N ARG A 103 -6.35 17.50 5.74
CA ARG A 103 -6.47 16.08 6.04
C ARG A 103 -5.41 15.25 5.33
N VAL A 104 -4.62 14.51 6.09
CA VAL A 104 -3.61 13.57 5.57
C VAL A 104 -4.24 12.19 5.44
N SER A 105 -4.36 11.67 4.23
CA SER A 105 -4.85 10.31 4.00
C SER A 105 -3.77 9.25 4.24
N TYR A 106 -4.19 8.00 4.48
CA TYR A 106 -3.25 6.87 4.56
C TYR A 106 -2.39 6.77 3.31
N GLU A 107 -2.94 6.98 2.12
CA GLU A 107 -2.17 6.96 0.88
C GLU A 107 -0.97 7.90 0.90
N ARG A 108 -1.08 9.07 1.55
CA ARG A 108 0.02 10.05 1.68
C ARG A 108 1.18 9.54 2.56
N VAL A 109 0.97 8.44 3.29
CA VAL A 109 1.95 7.83 4.20
C VAL A 109 2.40 6.45 3.72
N ILE A 110 1.46 5.58 3.29
CA ILE A 110 1.74 4.17 3.02
C ILE A 110 1.67 3.77 1.53
N SER A 111 1.87 4.72 0.63
CA SER A 111 2.11 4.46 -0.80
C SER A 111 3.58 4.66 -1.16
N GLY A 112 3.93 4.49 -2.43
CA GLY A 112 5.26 4.85 -2.93
C GLY A 112 5.54 6.36 -2.80
N GLU A 113 4.52 7.20 -3.02
CA GLU A 113 4.62 8.64 -2.70
C GLU A 113 4.76 8.85 -1.19
N GLY A 114 4.04 8.07 -0.37
CA GLY A 114 4.12 8.11 1.08
C GLY A 114 5.53 7.82 1.60
N LEU A 115 6.19 6.80 1.09
CA LEU A 115 7.58 6.50 1.42
C LEU A 115 8.51 7.68 1.09
N SER A 116 8.29 8.32 -0.06
CA SER A 116 9.02 9.53 -0.45
C SER A 116 8.72 10.71 0.49
N ASN A 117 7.50 10.84 0.97
CA ASN A 117 7.10 11.88 1.92
C ASN A 117 7.75 11.69 3.29
N ILE A 118 7.84 10.45 3.78
CA ILE A 118 8.56 10.12 5.02
C ILE A 118 10.04 10.51 4.88
N ALA A 119 10.67 10.19 3.75
CA ALA A 119 12.05 10.58 3.49
C ALA A 119 12.22 12.11 3.52
N LYS A 120 11.38 12.85 2.80
CA LYS A 120 11.43 14.32 2.82
C LYS A 120 11.28 14.90 4.22
N TRP A 121 10.37 14.33 5.02
CA TRP A 121 10.16 14.72 6.41
C TRP A 121 11.41 14.49 7.25
N LYS A 122 12.01 13.29 7.20
CA LYS A 122 13.25 12.98 7.93
C LYS A 122 14.37 13.95 7.54
N PHE A 123 14.58 14.17 6.25
CA PHE A 123 15.60 15.10 5.75
C PHE A 123 15.32 16.57 6.08
N SER A 124 14.11 16.93 6.49
CA SER A 124 13.79 18.27 6.97
C SER A 124 14.11 18.49 8.43
N LYS A 125 14.23 17.41 9.25
CA LYS A 125 14.45 17.47 10.69
C LYS A 125 15.92 17.46 11.09
N GLU A 126 16.71 16.64 10.40
CA GLU A 126 18.08 16.36 10.77
C GLU A 126 19.04 17.15 9.90
N ASP A 127 20.16 17.56 10.49
CA ASP A 127 21.26 18.16 9.74
C ASP A 127 22.03 17.10 8.96
N ILE A 128 21.36 16.53 7.96
CA ILE A 128 21.88 15.44 7.11
C ILE A 128 22.53 16.05 5.86
N ARG A 129 23.47 17.01 6.09
CA ARG A 129 24.04 17.81 4.98
C ARG A 129 24.78 16.96 3.96
N ASP A 130 25.43 15.90 4.40
CA ASP A 130 26.34 15.10 3.57
C ASP A 130 25.76 13.75 3.11
N HIS A 131 24.45 13.51 3.32
CA HIS A 131 23.86 12.24 2.91
C HIS A 131 23.62 12.18 1.39
N PRO A 132 24.10 11.12 0.69
CA PRO A 132 23.98 11.03 -0.76
C PRO A 132 22.54 11.15 -1.30
N PHE A 133 21.57 10.68 -0.54
CA PHE A 133 20.16 10.74 -0.93
C PHE A 133 19.60 12.17 -1.01
N LYS A 134 20.24 13.15 -0.33
CA LYS A 134 19.83 14.55 -0.42
C LYS A 134 19.89 15.07 -1.85
N HIS A 135 20.93 14.69 -2.57
CA HIS A 135 21.06 15.05 -4.00
C HIS A 135 19.89 14.50 -4.83
N TYR A 136 19.46 13.26 -4.58
CA TYR A 136 18.26 12.69 -5.23
C TYR A 136 16.97 13.46 -4.90
N LEU A 137 16.83 13.95 -3.67
CA LEU A 137 15.67 14.76 -3.29
C LEU A 137 15.66 16.12 -4.02
N GLU A 138 16.81 16.73 -4.26
CA GLU A 138 16.93 17.97 -4.98
C GLU A 138 16.66 17.79 -6.48
N GLU A 139 17.27 16.79 -7.11
CA GLU A 139 17.01 16.44 -8.49
C GLU A 139 15.53 16.05 -8.74
N ALA A 140 14.88 15.42 -7.77
CA ALA A 140 13.48 15.07 -7.87
C ALA A 140 12.52 16.26 -7.91
N LYS A 141 12.97 17.47 -7.52
CA LYS A 141 12.18 18.69 -7.67
C LYS A 141 12.08 19.11 -9.14
N GLU A 142 13.09 18.81 -9.93
CA GLU A 142 13.22 19.21 -11.32
C GLU A 142 12.87 18.10 -12.31
N SER A 143 12.95 16.83 -11.88
CA SER A 143 12.75 15.66 -12.73
C SER A 143 11.60 14.77 -12.26
N ASN A 144 10.52 14.70 -13.03
CA ASN A 144 9.41 13.79 -12.78
C ASN A 144 9.81 12.30 -12.82
N ILE A 145 10.86 11.94 -13.56
CA ILE A 145 11.37 10.57 -13.65
C ILE A 145 12.02 10.19 -12.32
N ILE A 146 12.89 11.05 -11.78
CA ILE A 146 13.56 10.83 -10.49
C ILE A 146 12.53 10.82 -9.36
N LYS A 147 11.57 11.73 -9.38
CA LYS A 147 10.46 11.77 -8.41
C LYS A 147 9.70 10.45 -8.34
N LYS A 148 9.40 9.83 -9.48
CA LYS A 148 8.73 8.52 -9.53
C LYS A 148 9.60 7.38 -9.00
N ASN A 149 10.91 7.51 -9.01
CA ASN A 149 11.85 6.48 -8.59
C ASN A 149 12.36 6.61 -7.15
N LEU A 150 12.00 7.69 -6.43
CA LEU A 150 12.47 7.93 -5.06
C LEU A 150 12.23 6.75 -4.12
N ALA A 151 11.02 6.20 -4.10
CA ALA A 151 10.67 5.05 -3.26
C ALA A 151 11.54 3.83 -3.56
N GLY A 152 11.79 3.56 -4.84
CA GLY A 152 12.70 2.48 -5.26
C GLY A 152 14.14 2.68 -4.78
N LYS A 153 14.63 3.92 -4.83
CA LYS A 153 15.98 4.27 -4.37
C LYS A 153 16.12 4.15 -2.85
N ILE A 154 15.09 4.57 -2.08
CA ILE A 154 15.05 4.37 -0.63
C ILE A 154 15.19 2.89 -0.29
N CYS A 155 14.34 2.03 -0.88
CA CYS A 155 14.39 0.59 -0.64
C CYS A 155 15.73 -0.04 -1.08
N GLN A 156 16.36 0.46 -2.14
CA GLN A 156 17.67 0.01 -2.57
C GLN A 156 18.73 0.32 -1.52
N LEU A 157 18.83 1.57 -1.09
CA LEU A 157 19.83 2.01 -0.12
C LEU A 157 19.63 1.32 1.24
N ALA A 158 18.37 1.14 1.70
CA ALA A 158 18.08 0.38 2.91
C ALA A 158 18.63 -1.06 2.83
N LYS A 159 18.48 -1.73 1.68
CA LYS A 159 19.06 -3.07 1.45
C LYS A 159 20.58 -3.08 1.40
N GLU A 160 21.19 -2.00 0.96
CA GLU A 160 22.63 -1.79 0.93
C GLU A 160 23.20 -1.47 2.32
N GLY A 161 22.33 -1.36 3.35
CA GLY A 161 22.73 -1.17 4.73
C GLY A 161 22.73 0.28 5.22
N ASP A 162 22.11 1.19 4.47
CA ASP A 162 21.95 2.58 4.89
C ASP A 162 20.98 2.66 6.08
N PRO A 163 21.42 3.11 7.27
CA PRO A 163 20.60 3.06 8.47
C PRO A 163 19.42 4.04 8.43
N LEU A 164 19.58 5.21 7.82
CA LEU A 164 18.52 6.20 7.72
C LEU A 164 17.42 5.71 6.77
N MET A 165 17.81 5.13 5.63
CA MET A 165 16.84 4.57 4.69
C MET A 165 16.11 3.37 5.28
N ALA A 166 16.79 2.53 6.07
CA ALA A 166 16.18 1.43 6.79
C ALA A 166 15.17 1.92 7.84
N GLU A 167 15.46 3.01 8.56
CA GLU A 167 14.54 3.65 9.50
C GLU A 167 13.30 4.21 8.80
N ILE A 168 13.48 4.88 7.67
CA ILE A 168 12.39 5.40 6.83
C ILE A 168 11.49 4.27 6.34
N GLU A 169 12.08 3.19 5.83
CA GLU A 169 11.35 2.01 5.37
C GLU A 169 10.60 1.33 6.51
N LYS A 170 11.19 1.25 7.69
CA LYS A 170 10.58 0.69 8.91
C LYS A 170 9.36 1.50 9.36
N LEU A 171 9.45 2.82 9.37
CA LEU A 171 8.33 3.70 9.72
C LEU A 171 7.16 3.50 8.74
N TRP A 172 7.47 3.48 7.44
CA TRP A 172 6.49 3.20 6.40
C TRP A 172 5.81 1.84 6.60
N PHE A 173 6.61 0.80 6.86
CA PHE A 173 6.12 -0.57 7.05
C PHE A 173 5.25 -0.71 8.29
N ASN A 174 5.62 -0.06 9.40
CA ASN A 174 4.85 -0.05 10.64
C ASN A 174 3.47 0.59 10.43
N ALA A 175 3.42 1.74 9.77
CA ALA A 175 2.16 2.41 9.43
C ALA A 175 1.29 1.54 8.51
N TYR A 176 1.90 0.86 7.53
CA TYR A 176 1.17 -0.03 6.61
C TYR A 176 0.62 -1.27 7.33
N SER A 177 1.43 -1.92 8.15
CA SER A 177 1.00 -3.09 8.93
C SER A 177 -0.12 -2.74 9.91
N SER A 178 -0.01 -1.57 10.55
CA SER A 178 -1.07 -1.04 11.41
C SER A 178 -2.38 -0.85 10.66
N PHE A 179 -2.32 -0.25 9.48
CA PHE A 179 -3.50 -0.07 8.63
C PHE A 179 -4.13 -1.39 8.19
N ILE A 180 -3.32 -2.41 7.86
CA ILE A 180 -3.81 -3.75 7.53
C ILE A 180 -4.55 -4.36 8.72
N GLY A 181 -4.03 -4.19 9.93
CA GLY A 181 -4.70 -4.63 11.16
C GLY A 181 -6.04 -3.93 11.40
N ASP A 182 -6.08 -2.61 11.24
CA ASP A 182 -7.31 -1.82 11.35
C ASP A 182 -8.34 -2.25 10.29
N LEU A 183 -7.89 -2.50 9.06
CA LEU A 183 -8.75 -2.99 7.98
C LEU A 183 -9.31 -4.39 8.27
N ALA A 184 -8.49 -5.28 8.84
CA ALA A 184 -8.93 -6.62 9.24
C ALA A 184 -10.08 -6.57 10.26
N VAL A 185 -9.97 -5.68 11.23
CA VAL A 185 -11.01 -5.47 12.27
C VAL A 185 -12.25 -4.81 11.67
N HIS A 186 -12.06 -3.80 10.84
CA HIS A 186 -13.17 -3.04 10.25
C HIS A 186 -13.99 -3.89 9.26
N GLU A 187 -13.32 -4.64 8.39
CA GLU A 187 -13.99 -5.37 7.33
C GLU A 187 -14.50 -6.76 7.78
N LEU A 188 -13.91 -7.36 8.82
CA LEU A 188 -14.24 -8.73 9.26
C LEU A 188 -14.30 -9.72 8.08
N CYS A 189 -13.36 -9.62 7.17
CA CYS A 189 -13.33 -10.39 5.93
C CYS A 189 -12.93 -11.85 6.16
N LEU A 190 -13.86 -12.65 6.67
CA LEU A 190 -13.65 -14.05 7.05
C LEU A 190 -13.28 -14.97 5.88
N GLY A 191 -13.58 -14.59 4.65
CA GLY A 191 -13.09 -15.27 3.44
C GLY A 191 -11.61 -15.03 3.18
N GLY A 192 -11.08 -13.88 3.58
CA GLY A 192 -9.66 -13.56 3.50
C GLY A 192 -9.36 -12.06 3.37
N LEU A 193 -8.26 -11.66 4.01
CA LEU A 193 -7.63 -10.36 3.79
C LEU A 193 -6.38 -10.56 2.93
N TRP A 194 -6.36 -9.93 1.77
CA TRP A 194 -5.32 -10.10 0.77
C TRP A 194 -4.43 -8.87 0.69
N ILE A 195 -3.13 -9.07 0.82
CA ILE A 195 -2.13 -8.02 0.62
C ILE A 195 -1.58 -8.17 -0.79
N SER A 196 -1.77 -7.14 -1.60
CA SER A 196 -1.41 -7.10 -3.02
C SER A 196 -0.53 -5.89 -3.35
N GLY A 197 -0.29 -5.66 -4.62
CA GLY A 197 0.50 -4.54 -5.10
C GLY A 197 2.00 -4.81 -5.16
N GLY A 198 2.72 -3.89 -5.78
CA GLY A 198 4.16 -4.05 -6.07
C GLY A 198 5.09 -4.00 -4.86
N THR A 199 4.60 -3.55 -3.69
CA THR A 199 5.38 -3.46 -2.44
C THR A 199 5.30 -4.74 -1.61
N ALA A 200 4.17 -5.46 -1.61
CA ALA A 200 3.96 -6.65 -0.79
C ALA A 200 5.05 -7.73 -0.96
N PRO A 201 5.44 -8.14 -2.19
CA PRO A 201 6.50 -9.13 -2.36
C PRO A 201 7.86 -8.67 -1.85
N LYS A 202 8.15 -7.37 -1.90
CA LYS A 202 9.42 -6.79 -1.45
C LYS A 202 9.58 -6.84 0.06
N HIS A 203 8.48 -6.73 0.79
CA HIS A 203 8.42 -6.71 2.25
C HIS A 203 7.91 -8.03 2.85
N PHE A 204 7.78 -9.09 2.04
CA PHE A 204 7.22 -10.35 2.50
C PHE A 204 7.89 -10.89 3.77
N LYS A 205 9.20 -10.77 3.89
CA LYS A 205 9.95 -11.22 5.08
C LYS A 205 9.55 -10.43 6.34
N ASN A 206 9.24 -9.15 6.19
CA ASN A 206 8.85 -8.31 7.32
C ASN A 206 7.44 -8.65 7.84
N PHE A 207 6.56 -9.17 6.96
CA PHE A 207 5.22 -9.63 7.37
C PHE A 207 5.24 -10.96 8.14
N ILE A 208 6.31 -11.73 8.07
CA ILE A 208 6.45 -13.04 8.71
C ILE A 208 7.48 -13.07 9.84
N SER A 209 8.22 -11.98 10.08
CA SER A 209 9.08 -11.84 11.25
C SER A 209 8.23 -11.52 12.47
N ASP A 210 8.43 -12.28 13.55
CA ASP A 210 7.80 -12.08 14.86
C ASP A 210 8.15 -10.73 15.46
#